data_b815922641780a35692a98b39b84859a
#
_entry.id   b815922641780a35692a98b39b84859a
#
_cell.length_a   1.000
_cell.length_b   1.000
_cell.length_c   1.000
_cell.angle_alpha   90.00
_cell.angle_beta   90.00
_cell.angle_gamma   90.00
#
_symmetry.space_group_name_H-M   'P 1'
#
loop_
_entity.id
_entity.type
_entity.pdbx_description
1 polymer ?
#
loop_
_entity_poly.entity_id
_entity_poly.type
_entity_poly.pdbx_seq_one_letter_code
_entity_poly.pdbx_strand_id
1 'polypeptide(L)'
;MFWDSRHPMNSKITFLALIRKFNFQVTIFGPMNELKLPGQTAFYKGKVRDVYTINDKHLVMIASDRISAFDVILPRPISYKGQVLNQIAAWMLKATADICPNWLMNVPAPNVSIGKKCVPFRIEMVVRGNLTGHAWRTYSSGKRVL
;
A
#
# COMPACT_ATOMS: atom_id res chain seq x y z
N MET A 1 -30.88 -15.04 -27.16
CA MET A 1 -30.26 -15.89 -26.15
C MET A 1 -30.20 -15.06 -24.86
N PHE A 2 -31.12 -15.30 -23.91
CA PHE A 2 -31.40 -14.51 -22.72
C PHE A 2 -30.31 -14.70 -21.67
N TRP A 3 -29.79 -13.61 -21.13
CA TRP A 3 -28.83 -13.59 -20.03
C TRP A 3 -29.60 -13.67 -18.71
N ASP A 4 -29.44 -14.77 -17.95
CA ASP A 4 -30.09 -14.98 -16.65
C ASP A 4 -29.32 -14.26 -15.54
N SER A 5 -29.97 -13.25 -14.91
CA SER A 5 -29.42 -12.34 -13.90
C SER A 5 -29.40 -12.92 -12.48
N ARG A 6 -29.49 -14.24 -12.26
CA ARG A 6 -29.69 -14.87 -10.96
C ARG A 6 -28.49 -15.58 -10.34
N HIS A 7 -27.27 -15.46 -10.91
CA HIS A 7 -26.08 -15.97 -10.24
C HIS A 7 -25.23 -14.80 -9.73
N PRO A 8 -25.00 -14.67 -8.40
CA PRO A 8 -23.99 -13.77 -7.89
C PRO A 8 -22.63 -14.28 -8.38
N MET A 9 -22.10 -13.64 -9.41
CA MET A 9 -20.74 -13.89 -9.89
C MET A 9 -19.78 -13.78 -8.69
N ASN A 10 -19.14 -14.91 -8.38
CA ASN A 10 -18.21 -15.06 -7.28
C ASN A 10 -17.11 -13.98 -7.41
N SER A 11 -17.23 -12.90 -6.64
CA SER A 11 -16.41 -11.68 -6.75
C SER A 11 -14.89 -11.95 -6.65
N LYS A 12 -14.51 -13.08 -6.06
CA LYS A 12 -13.14 -13.57 -5.97
C LYS A 12 -12.58 -14.02 -7.32
N ILE A 13 -13.40 -14.68 -8.14
CA ILE A 13 -12.96 -15.23 -9.44
C ILE A 13 -12.77 -14.09 -10.45
N THR A 14 -13.66 -13.11 -10.46
CA THR A 14 -13.57 -11.95 -11.37
C THR A 14 -12.36 -11.07 -11.06
N PHE A 15 -12.04 -10.88 -9.77
CA PHE A 15 -10.90 -10.08 -9.35
C PHE A 15 -9.56 -10.78 -9.63
N LEU A 16 -9.49 -12.09 -9.42
CA LEU A 16 -8.32 -12.93 -9.78
C LEU A 16 -8.14 -13.06 -11.30
N ALA A 17 -9.23 -13.16 -12.07
CA ALA A 17 -9.18 -13.14 -13.52
C ALA A 17 -8.72 -11.79 -14.08
N LEU A 18 -9.08 -10.69 -13.42
CA LEU A 18 -8.61 -9.35 -13.74
C LEU A 18 -7.09 -9.23 -13.53
N ILE A 19 -6.57 -9.78 -12.44
CA ILE A 19 -5.12 -9.80 -12.15
C ILE A 19 -4.36 -10.68 -13.17
N ARG A 20 -4.93 -11.81 -13.60
CA ARG A 20 -4.32 -12.69 -14.62
C ARG A 20 -4.34 -12.11 -16.04
N LYS A 21 -5.33 -11.29 -16.39
CA LYS A 21 -5.39 -10.57 -17.69
C LYS A 21 -4.42 -9.42 -17.81
N PHE A 22 -3.99 -8.84 -16.70
CA PHE A 22 -2.90 -7.91 -16.68
C PHE A 22 -1.59 -8.70 -16.53
N ASN A 23 -0.92 -8.91 -17.66
CA ASN A 23 0.51 -9.18 -17.68
C ASN A 23 1.19 -7.94 -17.13
N PHE A 24 1.22 -7.81 -15.79
CA PHE A 24 1.63 -6.63 -15.06
C PHE A 24 3.16 -6.57 -15.03
N GLN A 25 3.74 -6.52 -16.23
CA GLN A 25 5.13 -6.13 -16.38
C GLN A 25 5.19 -4.60 -16.28
N VAL A 26 4.89 -4.09 -15.08
CA VAL A 26 5.13 -2.68 -14.78
C VAL A 26 6.63 -2.53 -14.51
N THR A 27 7.36 -2.41 -15.59
CA THR A 27 8.71 -1.85 -15.54
C THR A 27 8.53 -0.36 -15.24
N ILE A 28 8.55 0.00 -13.95
CA ILE A 28 8.35 1.38 -13.51
C ILE A 28 9.69 2.11 -13.59
N PHE A 29 10.10 2.44 -14.79
CA PHE A 29 11.09 3.47 -15.06
C PHE A 29 10.41 4.57 -15.88
N GLY A 30 9.88 5.58 -15.21
CA GLY A 30 9.32 6.76 -15.87
C GLY A 30 8.21 7.43 -15.07
N PRO A 31 7.81 8.68 -15.40
CA PRO A 31 6.63 9.30 -14.83
C PRO A 31 5.42 8.44 -15.20
N MET A 32 4.84 7.75 -14.21
CA MET A 32 3.61 7.01 -14.41
C MET A 32 2.50 8.01 -14.76
N ASN A 33 2.11 8.05 -16.03
CA ASN A 33 0.79 8.55 -16.41
C ASN A 33 -0.23 7.75 -15.59
N GLU A 34 -1.23 8.42 -15.05
CA GLU A 34 -2.23 7.83 -14.16
C GLU A 34 -2.75 6.50 -14.73
N LEU A 35 -2.42 5.41 -14.04
CA LEU A 35 -2.90 4.08 -14.39
C LEU A 35 -4.40 4.04 -14.12
N LYS A 36 -5.21 3.75 -15.14
CA LYS A 36 -6.65 3.54 -14.97
C LYS A 36 -6.93 2.06 -14.75
N LEU A 37 -7.40 1.72 -13.56
CA LEU A 37 -7.76 0.35 -13.21
C LEU A 37 -9.27 0.11 -13.37
N PRO A 38 -9.70 -1.05 -13.87
CA PRO A 38 -11.13 -1.40 -13.94
C PRO A 38 -11.76 -1.37 -12.54
N GLY A 39 -12.94 -0.71 -12.43
CA GLY A 39 -13.62 -0.53 -11.15
C GLY A 39 -12.98 0.48 -10.21
N GLN A 40 -12.03 1.27 -10.69
CA GLN A 40 -11.42 2.33 -9.89
C GLN A 40 -12.46 3.41 -9.54
N THR A 41 -12.63 3.66 -8.24
CA THR A 41 -13.54 4.69 -7.71
C THR A 41 -12.78 5.90 -7.16
N ALA A 42 -11.52 5.73 -6.73
CA ALA A 42 -10.68 6.82 -6.27
C ALA A 42 -9.20 6.57 -6.52
N PHE A 43 -8.42 7.65 -6.52
CA PHE A 43 -6.97 7.64 -6.62
C PHE A 43 -6.37 8.65 -5.64
N TYR A 44 -5.35 8.22 -4.92
CA TYR A 44 -4.57 9.07 -4.03
C TYR A 44 -3.08 8.92 -4.32
N LYS A 45 -2.45 10.02 -4.70
CA LYS A 45 -1.00 10.10 -4.93
C LYS A 45 -0.31 10.54 -3.63
N GLY A 46 0.26 9.58 -2.91
CA GLY A 46 1.04 9.87 -1.71
C GLY A 46 2.49 10.27 -2.04
N LYS A 47 3.24 10.69 -1.04
CA LYS A 47 4.66 11.09 -1.18
C LYS A 47 5.53 9.96 -1.76
N VAL A 48 5.27 8.71 -1.34
CA VAL A 48 6.09 7.54 -1.70
C VAL A 48 5.24 6.33 -2.15
N ARG A 49 3.91 6.44 -2.13
CA ARG A 49 2.98 5.38 -2.55
C ARG A 49 1.83 5.99 -3.33
N ASP A 50 1.36 5.25 -4.33
CA ASP A 50 0.15 5.57 -5.07
C ASP A 50 -0.92 4.55 -4.68
N VAL A 51 -2.13 5.01 -4.34
CA VAL A 51 -3.21 4.19 -3.80
C VAL A 51 -4.44 4.33 -4.68
N TYR A 52 -4.91 3.22 -5.20
CA TYR A 52 -6.12 3.11 -6.00
C TYR A 52 -7.19 2.40 -5.19
N THR A 53 -8.39 2.96 -5.13
CA THR A 53 -9.57 2.31 -4.54
C THR A 53 -10.36 1.62 -5.64
N ILE A 54 -10.69 0.36 -5.46
CA ILE A 54 -11.43 -0.46 -6.42
C ILE A 54 -12.76 -0.90 -5.80
N ASN A 55 -13.86 -0.54 -6.49
CA ASN A 55 -15.25 -0.85 -6.08
C ASN A 55 -15.55 -0.48 -4.62
N ASP A 56 -14.88 0.52 -4.06
CA ASP A 56 -14.95 0.96 -2.66
C ASP A 56 -14.66 -0.12 -1.60
N LYS A 57 -14.17 -1.28 -2.00
CA LYS A 57 -13.91 -2.44 -1.14
C LYS A 57 -12.44 -2.84 -1.06
N HIS A 58 -11.67 -2.54 -2.08
CA HIS A 58 -10.27 -2.97 -2.18
C HIS A 58 -9.34 -1.79 -2.44
N LEU A 59 -8.11 -1.95 -1.99
CA LEU A 59 -7.00 -1.03 -2.28
C LEU A 59 -5.95 -1.74 -3.12
N VAL A 60 -5.45 -1.05 -4.14
CA VAL A 60 -4.21 -1.39 -4.83
C VAL A 60 -3.20 -0.33 -4.46
N MET A 61 -2.15 -0.72 -3.75
CA MET A 61 -1.05 0.15 -3.37
C MET A 61 0.17 -0.13 -4.22
N ILE A 62 0.72 0.91 -4.82
CA ILE A 62 1.97 0.85 -5.58
C ILE A 62 3.03 1.62 -4.82
N ALA A 63 4.01 0.91 -4.28
CA ALA A 63 5.16 1.53 -3.65
C ALA A 63 6.10 2.05 -4.74
N SER A 64 6.42 3.33 -4.68
CA SER A 64 7.30 3.98 -5.64
C SER A 64 8.73 4.11 -5.11
N ASP A 65 9.65 4.38 -6.02
CA ASP A 65 11.05 4.64 -5.71
C ASP A 65 11.28 6.07 -5.20
N ARG A 66 10.23 6.89 -5.16
CA ARG A 66 10.28 8.25 -4.57
C ARG A 66 10.73 8.18 -3.12
N ILE A 67 11.55 9.13 -2.71
CA ILE A 67 11.97 9.33 -1.33
C ILE A 67 11.48 10.67 -0.82
N SER A 68 11.02 10.72 0.42
CA SER A 68 10.62 11.95 1.09
C SER A 68 11.45 12.13 2.37
N ALA A 69 11.94 13.34 2.59
CA ALA A 69 12.62 13.74 3.80
C ALA A 69 12.03 15.09 4.26
N PHE A 70 11.70 15.21 5.56
CA PHE A 70 11.06 16.41 6.12
C PHE A 70 9.83 16.86 5.32
N ASP A 71 9.02 15.89 4.88
CA ASP A 71 7.82 16.10 4.06
C ASP A 71 8.06 16.60 2.62
N VAL A 72 9.29 16.75 2.19
CA VAL A 72 9.67 17.13 0.83
C VAL A 72 10.02 15.86 0.02
N ILE A 73 9.45 15.74 -1.18
CA ILE A 73 9.82 14.68 -2.12
C ILE A 73 11.13 15.11 -2.77
N LEU A 74 12.16 14.27 -2.63
CA LEU A 74 13.47 14.53 -3.23
C LEU A 74 13.43 14.34 -4.75
N PRO A 75 14.22 15.10 -5.52
CA PRO A 75 14.17 15.08 -6.98
C PRO A 75 14.68 13.77 -7.60
N ARG A 76 15.53 13.05 -6.90
CA ARG A 76 16.08 11.77 -7.38
C ARG A 76 15.49 10.60 -6.60
N PRO A 77 14.87 9.62 -7.28
CA PRO A 77 14.39 8.40 -6.64
C PRO A 77 15.57 7.48 -6.29
N ILE A 78 15.31 6.52 -5.41
CA ILE A 78 16.23 5.41 -5.12
C ILE A 78 15.70 4.18 -5.82
N SER A 79 16.45 3.68 -6.81
CA SER A 79 16.06 2.50 -7.60
C SER A 79 15.75 1.29 -6.71
N TYR A 80 14.66 0.59 -7.03
CA TYR A 80 14.17 -0.59 -6.32
C TYR A 80 13.69 -0.36 -4.87
N LYS A 81 13.74 0.87 -4.34
CA LYS A 81 13.27 1.17 -2.97
C LYS A 81 11.83 0.71 -2.76
N GLY A 82 10.94 1.02 -3.69
CA GLY A 82 9.53 0.62 -3.60
C GLY A 82 9.36 -0.89 -3.56
N GLN A 83 10.12 -1.63 -4.36
CA GLN A 83 10.08 -3.09 -4.39
C GLN A 83 10.55 -3.69 -3.06
N VAL A 84 11.71 -3.25 -2.55
CA VAL A 84 12.28 -3.74 -1.29
C VAL A 84 11.31 -3.49 -0.13
N LEU A 85 10.81 -2.27 0.01
CA LEU A 85 9.91 -1.91 1.11
C LEU A 85 8.57 -2.65 1.04
N ASN A 86 8.01 -2.83 -0.16
CA ASN A 86 6.75 -3.55 -0.32
C ASN A 86 6.90 -5.04 0.00
N GLN A 87 7.99 -5.67 -0.40
CA GLN A 87 8.25 -7.09 -0.12
C GLN A 87 8.49 -7.33 1.37
N ILE A 88 9.27 -6.47 2.05
CA ILE A 88 9.47 -6.54 3.50
C ILE A 88 8.13 -6.39 4.23
N ALA A 89 7.33 -5.39 3.86
CA ALA A 89 6.01 -5.18 4.47
C ALA A 89 5.09 -6.39 4.25
N ALA A 90 5.05 -6.93 3.03
CA ALA A 90 4.23 -8.10 2.72
C ALA A 90 4.68 -9.35 3.49
N TRP A 91 6.00 -9.54 3.65
CA TRP A 91 6.55 -10.64 4.44
C TRP A 91 6.16 -10.51 5.91
N MET A 92 6.32 -9.33 6.52
CA MET A 92 5.94 -9.07 7.91
C MET A 92 4.45 -9.26 8.14
N LEU A 93 3.59 -8.74 7.25
CA LEU A 93 2.14 -8.93 7.35
C LEU A 93 1.72 -10.41 7.27
N LYS A 94 2.42 -11.22 6.47
CA LYS A 94 2.18 -12.66 6.40
C LYS A 94 2.69 -13.38 7.65
N ALA A 95 3.87 -13.01 8.15
CA ALA A 95 4.48 -13.63 9.32
C ALA A 95 3.71 -13.36 10.62
N THR A 96 2.92 -12.28 10.68
CA THR A 96 2.12 -11.90 11.86
C THR A 96 0.62 -12.13 11.68
N ALA A 97 0.22 -12.85 10.63
CA ALA A 97 -1.20 -13.04 10.29
C ALA A 97 -1.98 -13.90 11.30
N ASP A 98 -1.30 -14.76 12.02
CA ASP A 98 -1.80 -15.56 13.14
C ASP A 98 -2.01 -14.72 14.42
N ILE A 99 -1.25 -13.65 14.59
CA ILE A 99 -1.32 -12.77 15.76
C ILE A 99 -2.42 -11.71 15.55
N CYS A 100 -2.47 -11.09 14.35
CA CYS A 100 -3.40 -10.04 14.04
C CYS A 100 -3.87 -10.11 12.60
N PRO A 101 -5.20 -10.12 12.34
CA PRO A 101 -5.72 -9.99 11.00
C PRO A 101 -5.23 -8.70 10.33
N ASN A 102 -4.89 -8.78 9.05
CA ASN A 102 -4.40 -7.62 8.32
C ASN A 102 -5.15 -7.39 7.00
N TRP A 103 -4.85 -6.28 6.34
CA TRP A 103 -5.50 -5.85 5.12
C TRP A 103 -5.02 -6.58 3.87
N LEU A 104 -3.81 -7.18 3.89
CA LEU A 104 -3.15 -7.75 2.71
C LEU A 104 -3.89 -8.98 2.18
N MET A 105 -4.14 -9.01 0.88
CA MET A 105 -4.75 -10.15 0.18
C MET A 105 -3.78 -10.79 -0.82
N ASN A 106 -3.03 -9.98 -1.58
CA ASN A 106 -2.14 -10.46 -2.63
C ASN A 106 -1.01 -9.45 -2.94
N VAL A 107 0.08 -9.96 -3.50
CA VAL A 107 1.24 -9.17 -3.97
C VAL A 107 1.53 -9.59 -5.41
N PRO A 108 0.83 -8.99 -6.40
CA PRO A 108 0.95 -9.38 -7.81
C PRO A 108 2.27 -8.95 -8.45
N ALA A 109 2.95 -7.97 -7.88
CA ALA A 109 4.28 -7.52 -8.33
C ALA A 109 5.12 -7.09 -7.12
N PRO A 110 6.44 -7.06 -7.22
CA PRO A 110 7.34 -6.76 -6.10
C PRO A 110 7.02 -5.45 -5.36
N ASN A 111 6.51 -4.45 -6.06
CA ASN A 111 6.14 -3.13 -5.53
C ASN A 111 4.63 -2.88 -5.43
N VAL A 112 3.79 -3.91 -5.68
CA VAL A 112 2.33 -3.78 -5.69
C VAL A 112 1.71 -4.69 -4.65
N SER A 113 0.90 -4.13 -3.78
CA SER A 113 0.09 -4.86 -2.80
C SER A 113 -1.39 -4.59 -3.03
N ILE A 114 -2.20 -5.65 -2.93
CA ILE A 114 -3.65 -5.59 -3.03
C ILE A 114 -4.24 -6.05 -1.69
N GLY A 115 -5.22 -5.32 -1.19
CA GLY A 115 -5.85 -5.67 0.05
C GLY A 115 -7.23 -5.08 0.25
N LYS A 116 -7.79 -5.34 1.41
CA LYS A 116 -9.10 -4.81 1.83
C LYS A 116 -9.00 -3.32 2.14
N LYS A 117 -10.00 -2.56 1.75
CA LYS A 117 -10.16 -1.17 2.21
C LYS A 117 -10.63 -1.22 3.67
N CYS A 118 -9.75 -0.78 4.57
CA CYS A 118 -10.04 -0.68 5.99
C CYS A 118 -10.31 0.78 6.37
N VAL A 119 -11.03 0.99 7.47
CA VAL A 119 -11.17 2.31 8.08
C VAL A 119 -10.00 2.49 9.06
N PRO A 120 -9.06 3.39 8.79
CA PRO A 120 -7.90 3.58 9.66
C PRO A 120 -8.28 4.34 10.93
N PHE A 121 -7.67 3.99 12.05
CA PHE A 121 -7.60 4.90 13.18
C PHE A 121 -6.75 6.11 12.79
N ARG A 122 -7.24 7.33 13.08
CA ARG A 122 -6.51 8.58 12.74
C ARG A 122 -5.42 8.89 13.77
N ILE A 123 -4.69 7.87 14.19
CA ILE A 123 -3.59 7.95 15.15
C ILE A 123 -2.40 7.24 14.55
N GLU A 124 -1.29 7.94 14.39
CA GLU A 124 -0.02 7.34 14.04
C GLU A 124 0.72 6.91 15.30
N MET A 125 1.04 5.62 15.41
CA MET A 125 1.79 5.06 16.51
C MET A 125 3.19 4.65 16.02
N VAL A 126 4.20 5.21 16.65
CA VAL A 126 5.61 4.89 16.33
C VAL A 126 6.23 4.18 17.52
N VAL A 127 6.56 2.91 17.34
CA VAL A 127 7.30 2.11 18.34
C VAL A 127 8.79 2.16 18.02
N ARG A 128 9.62 2.44 19.03
CA ARG A 128 11.06 2.54 18.88
C ARG A 128 11.75 1.67 19.92
N GLY A 129 12.79 0.97 19.51
CA GLY A 129 13.64 0.19 20.45
C GLY A 129 14.52 1.06 21.35
N ASN A 130 14.72 2.34 20.98
CA ASN A 130 15.55 3.29 21.73
C ASN A 130 14.81 4.63 21.86
N LEU A 131 15.09 5.36 22.94
CA LEU A 131 14.57 6.70 23.14
C LEU A 131 15.29 7.69 22.20
N THR A 132 14.67 8.05 21.10
CA THR A 132 15.24 8.87 20.03
C THR A 132 14.25 9.92 19.48
N GLY A 133 14.73 10.84 18.67
CA GLY A 133 13.90 11.80 17.95
C GLY A 133 13.18 12.78 18.86
N HIS A 134 11.88 13.01 18.62
CA HIS A 134 11.08 13.96 19.39
C HIS A 134 10.97 13.57 20.87
N ALA A 135 10.74 12.28 21.15
CA ALA A 135 10.63 11.78 22.53
C ALA A 135 11.91 12.06 23.33
N TRP A 136 13.08 11.82 22.74
CA TRP A 136 14.37 12.14 23.36
C TRP A 136 14.53 13.65 23.63
N ARG A 137 14.23 14.49 22.64
CA ARG A 137 14.33 15.95 22.81
C ARG A 137 13.43 16.48 23.92
N THR A 138 12.23 15.93 24.03
CA THR A 138 11.26 16.30 25.07
C THR A 138 11.70 15.85 26.45
N TYR A 139 12.23 14.63 26.55
CA TYR A 139 12.79 14.08 27.79
C TYR A 139 14.03 14.86 28.24
N SER A 140 15.02 15.05 27.35
CA SER A 140 16.27 15.72 27.68
C SER A 140 16.09 17.20 28.03
N SER A 141 15.01 17.84 27.58
CA SER A 141 14.66 19.21 27.96
C SER A 141 13.88 19.31 29.27
N GLY A 142 13.65 18.20 29.99
CA GLY A 142 12.89 18.15 31.24
C GLY A 142 11.38 18.42 31.09
N LYS A 143 10.86 18.49 29.86
CA LYS A 143 9.44 18.78 29.60
C LYS A 143 8.55 17.54 29.78
N ARG A 144 9.12 16.36 29.91
CA ARG A 144 8.40 15.09 30.08
C ARG A 144 9.19 14.14 30.96
N VAL A 145 8.52 13.58 31.95
CA VAL A 145 9.00 12.43 32.73
C VAL A 145 8.47 11.18 32.05
N LEU A 146 9.29 10.14 31.94
CA LEU A 146 8.89 8.81 31.44
C LEU A 146 8.27 7.98 32.54
#